data_825eb5a60b3adfb4a2134c57f0e78f30
#
_entry.id   825eb5a60b3adfb4a2134c57f0e78f30
#
_cell.length_a   1.000
_cell.length_b   1.000
_cell.length_c   1.000
_cell.angle_alpha   90.00
_cell.angle_beta   90.00
_cell.angle_gamma   90.00
#
_symmetry.space_group_name_H-M   'P 1'
#
loop_
_entity.id
_entity.type
_entity.pdbx_description
1 polymer ?
#
loop_
_entity_poly.entity_id
_entity_poly.type
_entity_poly.pdbx_seq_one_letter_code
_entity_poly.pdbx_strand_id
1 'polypeptide(L)'
;NWEEISDGFADEAWVHVVREDPRTPGLLYAGTETGIYVSFNGGDLWQSLQLNLPNTPINDLIVHDRENDLVVATSGRSFWILDDLSPLQQAARDVPDGDEHGHHLYSPRHAYRLAGGSGFGGGGEGVNGPSGAVIDFMLGEVPDGESVAVTIRTPAGDVIRTLSTQPDQEVSPGSSTLLV
;
A
#
# COMPACT_ATOMS: atom_id res chain seq x y z
N ASN A 1 1.13 -18.62 29.59
CA ASN A 1 -0.01 -19.10 28.81
C ASN A 1 0.23 -18.77 27.35
N TRP A 2 -0.22 -19.64 26.47
CA TRP A 2 -0.27 -19.38 25.03
C TRP A 2 -1.66 -18.88 24.69
N GLU A 3 -1.75 -17.92 23.79
CA GLU A 3 -2.98 -17.39 23.23
C GLU A 3 -2.96 -17.60 21.72
N GLU A 4 -4.07 -18.01 21.17
CA GLU A 4 -4.22 -18.17 19.74
C GLU A 4 -4.56 -16.81 19.13
N ILE A 5 -3.85 -16.43 18.06
CA ILE A 5 -4.00 -15.16 17.34
C ILE A 5 -4.22 -15.44 15.85
N SER A 6 -5.18 -16.30 15.52
CA SER A 6 -5.42 -16.78 14.15
C SER A 6 -6.67 -16.19 13.46
N ASP A 7 -7.39 -15.30 14.13
CA ASP A 7 -8.63 -14.71 13.59
C ASP A 7 -8.39 -13.93 12.30
N GLY A 8 -9.16 -14.25 11.26
CA GLY A 8 -9.09 -13.61 9.94
C GLY A 8 -8.23 -14.32 8.92
N PHE A 9 -7.45 -15.35 9.29
CA PHE A 9 -6.86 -16.23 8.29
C PHE A 9 -7.93 -17.07 7.59
N ALA A 10 -7.68 -17.42 6.32
CA ALA A 10 -8.50 -18.40 5.64
C ALA A 10 -8.38 -19.77 6.32
N ASP A 11 -9.45 -20.58 6.22
CA ASP A 11 -9.41 -21.95 6.68
C ASP A 11 -8.21 -22.69 6.03
N GLU A 12 -7.49 -23.46 6.83
CA GLU A 12 -6.30 -24.21 6.39
C GLU A 12 -5.09 -23.33 5.95
N ALA A 13 -5.06 -22.04 6.29
CA ALA A 13 -3.89 -21.19 6.05
C ALA A 13 -2.75 -21.57 7.02
N TRP A 14 -1.73 -22.22 6.49
CA TRP A 14 -0.53 -22.57 7.26
C TRP A 14 0.43 -21.41 7.24
N VAL A 15 0.72 -20.85 8.42
CA VAL A 15 1.63 -19.72 8.58
C VAL A 15 3.07 -20.23 8.59
N HIS A 16 3.90 -19.70 7.69
CA HIS A 16 5.33 -20.02 7.59
C HIS A 16 6.19 -19.01 8.32
N VAL A 17 5.78 -17.75 8.30
CA VAL A 17 6.56 -16.64 8.82
C VAL A 17 5.65 -15.53 9.32
N VAL A 18 6.06 -14.89 10.42
CA VAL A 18 5.47 -13.65 10.92
C VAL A 18 6.60 -12.66 11.18
N ARG A 19 6.38 -11.39 10.81
CA ARG A 19 7.30 -10.28 11.09
C ARG A 19 6.53 -9.07 11.61
N GLU A 20 7.07 -8.44 12.62
CA GLU A 20 6.60 -7.14 13.08
C GLU A 20 7.27 -6.02 12.29
N ASP A 21 6.50 -4.97 11.99
CA ASP A 21 7.02 -3.76 11.36
C ASP A 21 8.02 -3.06 12.32
N PRO A 22 9.24 -2.76 11.89
CA PRO A 22 10.27 -2.18 12.77
C PRO A 22 9.96 -0.74 13.22
N ARG A 23 9.04 -0.06 12.54
CA ARG A 23 8.67 1.34 12.80
C ARG A 23 7.32 1.50 13.46
N THR A 24 6.49 0.46 13.40
CA THR A 24 5.09 0.52 13.88
C THR A 24 4.78 -0.71 14.71
N PRO A 25 5.02 -0.66 16.03
CA PRO A 25 4.70 -1.77 16.93
C PRO A 25 3.23 -2.18 16.81
N GLY A 26 2.97 -3.49 16.77
CA GLY A 26 1.64 -4.06 16.59
C GLY A 26 1.19 -4.20 15.13
N LEU A 27 1.89 -3.62 14.16
CA LEU A 27 1.70 -3.90 12.75
C LEU A 27 2.49 -5.16 12.39
N LEU A 28 1.78 -6.23 12.03
CA LEU A 28 2.38 -7.52 11.74
C LEU A 28 2.10 -7.94 10.30
N TYR A 29 3.05 -8.65 9.71
CA TYR A 29 2.93 -9.29 8.40
C TYR A 29 3.10 -10.79 8.55
N ALA A 30 2.24 -11.57 7.92
CA ALA A 30 2.33 -13.02 7.92
C ALA A 30 2.37 -13.57 6.49
N GLY A 31 3.29 -14.49 6.25
CA GLY A 31 3.36 -15.30 5.04
C GLY A 31 2.80 -16.68 5.28
N THR A 32 1.89 -17.11 4.42
CA THR A 32 1.21 -18.40 4.49
C THR A 32 1.44 -19.26 3.26
N GLU A 33 0.86 -20.45 3.24
CA GLU A 33 0.86 -21.34 2.07
C GLU A 33 0.15 -20.72 0.85
N THR A 34 -0.74 -19.76 1.05
CA THR A 34 -1.58 -19.20 0.00
C THR A 34 -1.33 -17.73 -0.32
N GLY A 35 -0.57 -17.02 0.52
CA GLY A 35 -0.30 -15.59 0.31
C GLY A 35 0.10 -14.84 1.57
N ILE A 36 -0.12 -13.52 1.54
CA ILE A 36 0.30 -12.60 2.60
C ILE A 36 -0.92 -12.06 3.33
N TYR A 37 -0.75 -11.88 4.64
CA TYR A 37 -1.71 -11.23 5.53
C TYR A 37 -1.03 -10.11 6.30
N VAL A 38 -1.84 -9.15 6.75
CA VAL A 38 -1.44 -8.05 7.62
C VAL A 38 -2.38 -7.99 8.83
N SER A 39 -1.83 -7.66 9.98
CA SER A 39 -2.60 -7.32 11.18
C SER A 39 -2.19 -5.95 11.66
N PHE A 40 -3.17 -5.10 11.96
CA PHE A 40 -2.97 -3.74 12.46
C PHE A 40 -3.07 -3.63 13.98
N ASN A 41 -3.37 -4.73 14.67
CA ASN A 41 -3.69 -4.78 16.10
C ASN A 41 -2.97 -5.91 16.85
N GLY A 42 -1.73 -6.19 16.50
CA GLY A 42 -0.89 -7.14 17.23
C GLY A 42 -1.23 -8.61 16.99
N GLY A 43 -2.01 -8.92 15.97
CA GLY A 43 -2.41 -10.27 15.63
C GLY A 43 -3.86 -10.62 16.03
N ASP A 44 -4.60 -9.70 16.66
CA ASP A 44 -5.99 -9.95 17.05
C ASP A 44 -6.90 -10.18 15.82
N LEU A 45 -6.58 -9.56 14.70
CA LEU A 45 -7.29 -9.77 13.43
C LEU A 45 -6.32 -9.68 12.24
N TRP A 46 -6.38 -10.68 11.37
CA TRP A 46 -5.62 -10.74 10.14
C TRP A 46 -6.48 -10.44 8.92
N GLN A 47 -5.93 -9.68 7.99
CA GLN A 47 -6.57 -9.31 6.73
C GLN A 47 -5.65 -9.67 5.58
N SER A 48 -6.22 -10.09 4.44
CA SER A 48 -5.42 -10.41 3.26
C SER A 48 -4.72 -9.17 2.71
N LEU A 49 -3.41 -9.28 2.48
CA LEU A 49 -2.58 -8.27 1.82
C LEU A 49 -2.13 -8.78 0.43
N GLN A 50 -2.96 -9.57 -0.23
CA GLN A 50 -2.59 -10.27 -1.46
C GLN A 50 -2.29 -9.33 -2.63
N LEU A 51 -2.99 -8.21 -2.75
CA LEU A 51 -2.84 -7.26 -3.87
C LEU A 51 -2.76 -8.00 -5.22
N ASN A 52 -1.69 -7.77 -5.99
CA ASN A 52 -1.42 -8.43 -7.26
C ASN A 52 -0.50 -9.68 -7.13
N LEU A 53 -0.16 -10.08 -5.91
CA LEU A 53 0.62 -11.30 -5.68
C LEU A 53 -0.23 -12.53 -6.07
N PRO A 54 0.27 -13.44 -6.90
CA PRO A 54 -0.45 -14.68 -7.21
C PRO A 54 -0.57 -15.57 -5.97
N ASN A 55 -1.55 -16.44 -5.95
CA ASN A 55 -1.66 -17.47 -4.92
C ASN A 55 -0.42 -18.39 -4.98
N THR A 56 0.42 -18.32 -3.95
CA THR A 56 1.69 -19.03 -3.87
C THR A 56 2.16 -19.09 -2.41
N PRO A 57 2.85 -20.16 -2.00
CA PRO A 57 3.44 -20.23 -0.67
C PRO A 57 4.51 -19.15 -0.47
N ILE A 58 4.45 -18.51 0.69
CA ILE A 58 5.42 -17.51 1.12
C ILE A 58 6.41 -18.16 2.07
N ASN A 59 7.64 -18.31 1.62
CA ASN A 59 8.68 -18.98 2.41
C ASN A 59 9.27 -18.08 3.49
N ASP A 60 9.42 -16.79 3.17
CA ASP A 60 9.91 -15.78 4.10
C ASP A 60 9.48 -14.38 3.65
N LEU A 61 9.50 -13.43 4.56
CA LEU A 61 9.28 -12.01 4.29
C LEU A 61 10.10 -11.16 5.26
N ILE A 62 10.46 -9.96 4.82
CA ILE A 62 11.23 -9.01 5.62
C ILE A 62 10.82 -7.58 5.28
N VAL A 63 10.71 -6.74 6.29
CA VAL A 63 10.63 -5.28 6.10
C VAL A 63 12.03 -4.74 5.88
N HIS A 64 12.28 -4.15 4.70
CA HIS A 64 13.54 -3.50 4.39
C HIS A 64 13.54 -2.09 4.98
N ASP A 65 14.13 -1.93 6.15
CA ASP A 65 13.98 -0.73 6.98
C ASP A 65 14.40 0.57 6.28
N ARG A 66 15.49 0.58 5.50
CA ARG A 66 15.96 1.80 4.82
C ARG A 66 14.98 2.31 3.76
N GLU A 67 14.48 1.41 2.90
CA GLU A 67 13.58 1.78 1.78
C GLU A 67 12.11 1.76 2.20
N ASN A 68 11.81 1.16 3.35
CA ASN A 68 10.46 0.98 3.89
C ASN A 68 9.58 0.11 2.99
N ASP A 69 10.14 -0.97 2.46
CA ASP A 69 9.49 -1.89 1.56
C ASP A 69 9.30 -3.26 2.22
N LEU A 70 8.26 -3.99 1.82
CA LEU A 70 8.09 -5.40 2.20
C LEU A 70 8.64 -6.29 1.09
N VAL A 71 9.70 -7.01 1.37
CA VAL A 71 10.29 -7.99 0.46
C VAL A 71 9.79 -9.38 0.81
N VAL A 72 9.28 -10.10 -0.18
CA VAL A 72 8.60 -11.39 -0.02
C VAL A 72 9.26 -12.45 -0.88
N ALA A 73 9.66 -13.55 -0.25
CA ALA A 73 10.21 -14.73 -0.92
C ALA A 73 9.13 -15.78 -1.12
N THR A 74 8.80 -16.08 -2.37
CA THR A 74 7.77 -17.05 -2.72
C THR A 74 8.36 -18.41 -3.11
N SER A 75 7.55 -19.45 -3.04
CA SER A 75 7.89 -20.75 -3.59
C SER A 75 7.55 -20.81 -5.09
N GLY A 76 8.59 -20.67 -5.91
CA GLY A 76 8.47 -20.82 -7.38
C GLY A 76 7.96 -19.61 -8.14
N ARG A 77 7.70 -18.47 -7.47
CA ARG A 77 7.23 -17.24 -8.10
C ARG A 77 8.19 -16.05 -7.88
N SER A 78 9.48 -16.34 -7.59
CA SER A 78 10.52 -15.34 -7.38
C SER A 78 10.31 -14.47 -6.15
N PHE A 79 10.97 -13.32 -6.10
CA PHE A 79 10.81 -12.31 -5.06
C PHE A 79 9.81 -11.26 -5.51
N TRP A 80 9.02 -10.78 -4.55
CA TRP A 80 8.06 -9.69 -4.74
C TRP A 80 8.39 -8.57 -3.77
N ILE A 81 8.16 -7.34 -4.18
CA ILE A 81 8.40 -6.16 -3.36
C ILE A 81 7.11 -5.33 -3.36
N LEU A 82 6.61 -5.05 -2.18
CA LEU A 82 5.61 -4.01 -1.95
C LEU A 82 6.36 -2.75 -1.57
N ASP A 83 6.43 -1.81 -2.49
CA ASP A 83 7.08 -0.53 -2.28
C ASP A 83 6.26 0.33 -1.32
N ASP A 84 6.95 1.03 -0.43
CA ASP A 84 6.40 2.04 0.47
C ASP A 84 5.29 1.54 1.43
N LEU A 85 5.71 1.08 2.60
CA LEU A 85 4.79 0.67 3.66
C LEU A 85 4.17 1.86 4.45
N SER A 86 4.51 3.12 4.09
CA SER A 86 4.02 4.30 4.83
C SER A 86 2.50 4.37 4.96
N PRO A 87 1.67 4.02 3.95
CA PRO A 87 0.22 4.02 4.10
C PRO A 87 -0.27 3.00 5.14
N LEU A 88 0.29 1.78 5.14
CA LEU A 88 -0.06 0.75 6.12
C LEU A 88 0.36 1.15 7.53
N GLN A 89 1.55 1.75 7.68
CA GLN A 89 2.04 2.26 8.95
C GLN A 89 1.21 3.41 9.49
N GLN A 90 0.72 4.30 8.62
CA GLN A 90 -0.20 5.37 9.00
C GLN A 90 -1.57 4.81 9.38
N ALA A 91 -2.10 3.87 8.60
CA ALA A 91 -3.35 3.20 8.92
C ALA A 91 -3.33 2.52 10.29
N ALA A 92 -2.20 1.90 10.66
CA ALA A 92 -2.03 1.26 11.95
C ALA A 92 -1.99 2.23 13.14
N ARG A 93 -1.61 3.51 12.91
CA ARG A 93 -1.44 4.50 13.97
C ARG A 93 -2.63 5.44 14.10
N ASP A 94 -3.13 5.93 12.98
CA ASP A 94 -3.86 7.19 12.92
C ASP A 94 -5.26 7.07 12.29
N VAL A 95 -5.66 5.91 11.79
CA VAL A 95 -6.92 5.73 11.07
C VAL A 95 -7.87 4.75 11.78
N PRO A 96 -8.36 5.09 12.99
CA PRO A 96 -9.47 4.32 13.54
C PRO A 96 -10.72 4.46 12.68
N ASP A 97 -11.04 5.68 12.21
CA ASP A 97 -12.35 5.97 11.63
C ASP A 97 -12.35 6.92 10.42
N GLY A 98 -11.20 7.46 9.96
CA GLY A 98 -11.17 8.48 8.91
C GLY A 98 -11.86 9.79 9.32
N ASP A 99 -12.41 10.53 8.35
CA ASP A 99 -13.35 11.62 8.62
C ASP A 99 -14.77 11.05 8.85
N GLU A 100 -15.79 11.92 9.01
CA GLU A 100 -17.19 11.51 9.22
C GLU A 100 -17.77 10.64 8.09
N HIS A 101 -17.09 10.59 6.93
CA HIS A 101 -17.44 9.78 5.76
C HIS A 101 -16.48 8.61 5.55
N GLY A 102 -15.46 8.43 6.40
CA GLY A 102 -14.44 7.40 6.27
C GLY A 102 -13.37 7.69 5.22
N HIS A 103 -13.22 8.96 4.78
CA HIS A 103 -12.15 9.34 3.87
C HIS A 103 -10.86 9.61 4.65
N HIS A 104 -9.72 9.20 4.10
CA HIS A 104 -8.41 9.52 4.67
C HIS A 104 -7.38 9.76 3.58
N LEU A 105 -6.60 10.83 3.71
CA LEU A 105 -5.49 11.15 2.84
C LEU A 105 -4.17 10.86 3.58
N TYR A 106 -3.44 9.86 3.11
CA TYR A 106 -2.14 9.51 3.70
C TYR A 106 -1.10 10.55 3.34
N SER A 107 -0.20 10.85 4.29
CA SER A 107 0.94 11.71 4.03
C SER A 107 1.91 11.01 3.07
N PRO A 108 2.15 11.55 1.87
CA PRO A 108 3.05 10.93 0.91
C PRO A 108 4.50 11.00 1.40
N ARG A 109 5.29 9.99 1.04
CA ARG A 109 6.73 10.05 1.27
C ARG A 109 7.41 11.09 0.36
N HIS A 110 8.63 11.49 0.72
CA HIS A 110 9.42 12.38 -0.13
C HIS A 110 9.71 11.73 -1.48
N ALA A 111 9.36 12.42 -2.56
CA ALA A 111 9.66 12.01 -3.92
C ALA A 111 10.77 12.89 -4.51
N TYR A 112 11.71 12.24 -5.21
CA TYR A 112 12.79 12.94 -5.89
C TYR A 112 12.49 13.05 -7.38
N ARG A 113 12.59 14.27 -7.91
CA ARG A 113 12.53 14.48 -9.37
C ARG A 113 13.88 14.12 -9.97
N LEU A 114 14.00 12.94 -10.53
CA LEU A 114 15.17 12.54 -11.29
C LEU A 114 15.05 13.03 -12.73
N ALA A 115 16.13 13.57 -13.28
CA ALA A 115 16.22 13.82 -14.72
C ALA A 115 16.23 12.46 -15.41
N GLY A 116 15.20 12.20 -16.24
CA GLY A 116 14.86 10.90 -16.76
C GLY A 116 16.02 10.08 -17.31
N GLY A 117 16.12 8.86 -16.82
CA GLY A 117 16.82 7.77 -17.49
C GLY A 117 15.77 6.79 -17.98
N SER A 118 15.70 6.54 -19.28
CA SER A 118 14.98 5.39 -19.79
C SER A 118 15.68 4.14 -19.27
N GLY A 119 15.01 3.38 -18.40
CA GLY A 119 15.50 2.08 -17.98
C GLY A 119 15.74 1.20 -19.22
N PHE A 120 16.86 0.55 -19.29
CA PHE A 120 17.08 -0.53 -20.24
C PHE A 120 16.17 -1.69 -19.81
N GLY A 121 14.98 -1.76 -20.40
CA GLY A 121 14.07 -2.89 -20.20
C GLY A 121 14.62 -4.13 -20.90
N GLY A 122 15.25 -5.01 -20.12
CA GLY A 122 15.55 -6.39 -20.52
C GLY A 122 14.37 -7.28 -20.14
N GLY A 123 13.99 -8.24 -20.98
CA GLY A 123 12.94 -9.20 -20.63
C GLY A 123 13.32 -10.01 -19.36
N GLY A 124 12.45 -9.97 -18.35
CA GLY A 124 12.65 -10.63 -17.06
C GLY A 124 12.95 -9.69 -15.90
N GLU A 125 12.96 -8.37 -16.12
CA GLU A 125 13.05 -7.37 -15.06
C GLU A 125 11.69 -7.16 -14.39
N GLY A 126 11.71 -6.85 -13.09
CA GLY A 126 10.50 -6.45 -12.36
C GLY A 126 9.94 -5.13 -12.86
N VAL A 127 8.68 -4.88 -12.59
CA VAL A 127 8.04 -3.59 -12.88
C VAL A 127 8.37 -2.66 -11.71
N ASN A 128 9.06 -1.57 -11.99
CA ASN A 128 9.31 -0.53 -10.99
C ASN A 128 8.01 0.21 -10.63
N GLY A 129 7.95 0.69 -9.40
CA GLY A 129 6.86 1.55 -8.96
C GLY A 129 6.72 2.81 -9.83
N PRO A 130 5.59 3.55 -9.73
CA PRO A 130 5.35 4.76 -10.48
C PRO A 130 6.45 5.79 -10.26
N SER A 131 6.88 6.48 -11.33
CA SER A 131 7.83 7.58 -11.21
C SER A 131 7.12 8.85 -10.69
N GLY A 132 7.66 9.47 -9.64
CA GLY A 132 7.14 10.71 -9.07
C GLY A 132 6.60 10.55 -7.65
N ALA A 133 5.77 11.48 -7.21
CA ALA A 133 5.09 11.40 -5.94
C ALA A 133 3.86 10.51 -6.08
N VAL A 134 3.78 9.51 -5.22
CA VAL A 134 2.58 8.67 -5.06
C VAL A 134 1.75 9.28 -3.95
N ILE A 135 0.45 9.40 -4.18
CA ILE A 135 -0.51 9.93 -3.21
C ILE A 135 -1.53 8.83 -2.96
N ASP A 136 -1.45 8.24 -1.78
CA ASP A 136 -2.36 7.20 -1.32
C ASP A 136 -3.50 7.81 -0.52
N PHE A 137 -4.71 7.29 -0.70
CA PHE A 137 -5.86 7.75 0.04
C PHE A 137 -6.87 6.60 0.20
N MET A 138 -7.64 6.67 1.27
CA MET A 138 -8.80 5.81 1.49
C MET A 138 -10.05 6.60 1.16
N LEU A 139 -10.93 6.04 0.35
CA LEU A 139 -12.27 6.57 0.11
C LEU A 139 -13.26 5.76 0.93
N GLY A 140 -14.01 6.45 1.76
CA GLY A 140 -15.18 5.92 2.40
C GLY A 140 -16.41 5.99 1.50
N GLU A 141 -17.57 6.11 2.11
CA GLU A 141 -18.83 6.19 1.38
C GLU A 141 -18.95 7.55 0.65
N VAL A 142 -19.11 7.49 -0.67
CA VAL A 142 -19.34 8.67 -1.52
C VAL A 142 -20.81 8.63 -1.96
N PRO A 143 -21.65 9.59 -1.55
CA PRO A 143 -23.05 9.64 -1.96
C PRO A 143 -23.21 9.73 -3.48
N ASP A 144 -24.28 9.13 -4.00
CA ASP A 144 -24.60 9.16 -5.42
C ASP A 144 -24.71 10.60 -5.95
N GLY A 145 -23.94 10.89 -6.99
CA GLY A 145 -23.90 12.21 -7.64
C GLY A 145 -22.89 13.18 -7.02
N GLU A 146 -22.19 12.80 -5.95
CA GLU A 146 -21.08 13.58 -5.41
C GLU A 146 -19.75 13.17 -6.03
N SER A 147 -18.77 14.07 -5.95
CA SER A 147 -17.43 13.82 -6.47
C SER A 147 -16.37 14.08 -5.42
N VAL A 148 -15.33 13.28 -5.44
CA VAL A 148 -14.14 13.49 -4.61
C VAL A 148 -13.04 14.11 -5.45
N ALA A 149 -12.32 15.07 -4.88
CA ALA A 149 -11.19 15.72 -5.53
C ALA A 149 -9.98 15.82 -4.62
N VAL A 150 -8.80 15.50 -5.18
CA VAL A 150 -7.51 15.75 -4.54
C VAL A 150 -6.87 16.97 -5.19
N THR A 151 -6.60 18.01 -4.39
CA THR A 151 -6.01 19.25 -4.88
C THR A 151 -4.58 19.40 -4.36
N ILE A 152 -3.63 19.50 -5.28
CA ILE A 152 -2.22 19.73 -5.01
C ILE A 152 -1.97 21.25 -5.06
N ARG A 153 -1.36 21.79 -3.99
CA ARG A 153 -1.08 23.23 -3.84
C ARG A 153 0.38 23.50 -3.54
N THR A 154 0.83 24.70 -3.87
CA THR A 154 2.10 25.23 -3.35
C THR A 154 1.97 25.52 -1.85
N PRO A 155 3.10 25.70 -1.11
CA PRO A 155 3.06 26.20 0.26
C PRO A 155 2.42 27.59 0.40
N ALA A 156 2.39 28.38 -0.68
CA ALA A 156 1.70 29.68 -0.73
C ALA A 156 0.18 29.56 -0.96
N GLY A 157 -0.32 28.34 -1.20
CA GLY A 157 -1.74 28.06 -1.41
C GLY A 157 -2.18 28.03 -2.87
N ASP A 158 -1.31 28.33 -3.83
CA ASP A 158 -1.64 28.28 -5.25
C ASP A 158 -1.91 26.85 -5.70
N VAL A 159 -2.98 26.66 -6.47
CA VAL A 159 -3.32 25.34 -7.01
C VAL A 159 -2.36 24.98 -8.13
N ILE A 160 -1.67 23.84 -7.97
CA ILE A 160 -0.83 23.24 -9.00
C ILE A 160 -1.68 22.32 -9.88
N ARG A 161 -2.52 21.47 -9.24
CA ARG A 161 -3.35 20.49 -9.94
C ARG A 161 -4.51 20.05 -9.06
N THR A 162 -5.64 19.73 -9.71
CA THR A 162 -6.77 19.03 -9.09
C THR A 162 -7.03 17.75 -9.87
N LEU A 163 -7.18 16.65 -9.16
CA LEU A 163 -7.59 15.33 -9.67
C LEU A 163 -9.00 15.08 -9.13
N SER A 164 -9.95 14.69 -9.98
CA SER A 164 -11.34 14.48 -9.59
C SER A 164 -11.88 13.17 -10.17
N THR A 165 -12.83 12.58 -9.48
CA THR A 165 -13.60 11.42 -9.97
C THR A 165 -14.64 11.80 -11.01
N GLN A 166 -14.90 13.09 -11.26
CA GLN A 166 -15.79 13.54 -12.33
C GLN A 166 -15.11 13.47 -13.70
N PRO A 167 -15.76 12.85 -14.71
CA PRO A 167 -15.13 12.58 -16.00
C PRO A 167 -14.87 13.81 -16.90
N ASP A 168 -15.41 14.98 -16.58
CA ASP A 168 -15.44 16.16 -17.48
C ASP A 168 -14.47 17.30 -17.08
N GLN A 169 -13.56 17.13 -16.13
CA GLN A 169 -12.50 18.11 -15.93
C GLN A 169 -11.28 17.74 -16.76
N GLU A 170 -10.99 18.57 -17.78
CA GLU A 170 -9.80 18.46 -18.63
C GLU A 170 -8.54 18.20 -17.79
N VAL A 171 -8.03 17.00 -17.92
CA VAL A 171 -6.72 16.64 -17.40
C VAL A 171 -5.69 17.30 -18.31
N SER A 172 -5.07 18.38 -17.87
CA SER A 172 -3.93 18.98 -18.58
C SER A 172 -2.87 17.93 -18.91
N PRO A 173 -2.22 17.99 -20.09
CA PRO A 173 -1.42 16.89 -20.63
C PRO A 173 -0.14 16.64 -19.83
N GLY A 174 -0.18 15.56 -19.09
CA GLY A 174 0.88 14.99 -18.30
C GLY A 174 0.30 13.79 -17.59
N SER A 175 0.23 12.67 -18.30
CA SER A 175 -0.43 11.44 -17.88
C SER A 175 -0.19 11.09 -16.41
N SER A 176 -1.24 11.19 -15.61
CA SER A 176 -1.31 10.57 -14.28
C SER A 176 -2.60 9.77 -14.25
N THR A 177 -2.46 8.49 -14.07
CA THR A 177 -3.58 7.56 -13.94
C THR A 177 -4.01 7.59 -12.47
N LEU A 178 -5.27 7.93 -12.21
CA LEU A 178 -5.90 7.65 -10.93
C LEU A 178 -6.23 6.15 -10.94
N LEU A 179 -5.54 5.36 -10.15
CA LEU A 179 -5.95 3.99 -9.85
C LEU A 179 -6.85 4.06 -8.61
N VAL A 180 -8.12 3.80 -8.81
CA VAL A 180 -9.13 3.62 -7.74
C VAL A 180 -9.22 2.14 -7.42
#